data_b1fc14baf65c2a203fd96274258d3a2b
#
_entry.id   b1fc14baf65c2a203fd96274258d3a2b
#
_cell.length_a   1.000
_cell.length_b   1.000
_cell.length_c   1.000
_cell.angle_alpha   90.00
_cell.angle_beta   90.00
_cell.angle_gamma   90.00
#
_symmetry.space_group_name_H-M   'P 1'
#
loop_
_entity.id
_entity.type
_entity.pdbx_description
1 polymer ?
#
loop_
_entity_poly.entity_id
_entity_poly.type
_entity_poly.pdbx_seq_one_letter_code
_entity_poly.pdbx_strand_id
1 'polypeptide(L)'
;MDFSAFNGRLSTTMEVYNSRTNDVLDNLTLAASSSYTTMMANVGRTASKGFELDIKGTPIRTNNFEWNVGFSLSTNKSVVKELFGGIERDLGSNLYVGHSIRSFREYVFAGIWQEGEEPQPNEYLGNAKPAPGDIKLLDVDGDGKITTEDQKIYSTMPRWFSTINTSLVYKGIDFNAEFYTSQGATRKNPLYYNDMLGGGLMGKKNGIRILDYWTKDNPSNTCPRPQFNATVPNMSVLGVQKASYFRLRSVTLGYTFPSKMLQKVFIKNARLYFVATNLFTSTEFKAFTPEVVPGGTSYPEPRTYSMGINLTF
;
A
#
# COMPACT_ATOMS: atom_id res chain seq x y z
N MET A 1 -15.13 24.32 -2.47
CA MET A 1 -16.40 24.74 -1.87
C MET A 1 -16.27 24.61 -0.37
N ASP A 2 -16.45 25.73 0.33
CA ASP A 2 -16.32 25.77 1.79
C ASP A 2 -17.68 26.09 2.40
N PHE A 3 -18.00 25.40 3.47
CA PHE A 3 -19.25 25.55 4.19
C PHE A 3 -18.97 25.60 5.70
N SER A 4 -19.67 26.48 6.41
CA SER A 4 -19.61 26.57 7.86
C SER A 4 -21.00 26.76 8.43
N ALA A 5 -21.31 26.04 9.52
CA ALA A 5 -22.60 26.09 10.18
C ALA A 5 -22.47 26.02 11.70
N PHE A 6 -23.59 26.27 12.39
CA PHE A 6 -23.70 26.19 13.86
C PHE A 6 -22.68 27.06 14.59
N ASN A 7 -22.52 28.32 14.18
CA ASN A 7 -21.53 29.27 14.72
C ASN A 7 -20.09 28.71 14.68
N GLY A 8 -19.70 28.09 13.55
CA GLY A 8 -18.37 27.52 13.35
C GLY A 8 -18.13 26.15 13.99
N ARG A 9 -19.17 25.53 14.60
CA ARG A 9 -19.04 24.17 15.14
C ARG A 9 -18.94 23.07 14.09
N LEU A 10 -19.35 23.35 12.88
CA LEU A 10 -19.18 22.48 11.71
C LEU A 10 -18.52 23.27 10.61
N SER A 11 -17.42 22.77 10.08
CA SER A 11 -16.79 23.27 8.86
C SER A 11 -16.53 22.13 7.90
N THR A 12 -16.76 22.35 6.63
CA THR A 12 -16.56 21.37 5.57
C THR A 12 -15.93 22.03 4.37
N THR A 13 -14.88 21.44 3.86
CA THR A 13 -14.26 21.80 2.57
C THR A 13 -14.43 20.63 1.61
N MET A 14 -14.92 20.89 0.43
CA MET A 14 -15.13 19.90 -0.62
C MET A 14 -14.50 20.37 -1.92
N GLU A 15 -13.70 19.52 -2.54
CA GLU A 15 -13.05 19.79 -3.81
C GLU A 15 -13.27 18.64 -4.79
N VAL A 16 -13.55 18.99 -6.05
CA VAL A 16 -13.63 18.07 -7.18
C VAL A 16 -12.70 18.60 -8.26
N TYR A 17 -11.80 17.77 -8.73
CA TYR A 17 -10.89 18.18 -9.79
C TYR A 17 -10.84 17.18 -10.94
N ASN A 18 -10.56 17.72 -12.13
CA ASN A 18 -10.31 16.96 -13.35
C ASN A 18 -9.16 17.65 -14.11
N SER A 19 -8.00 17.02 -14.15
CA SER A 19 -6.80 17.54 -14.74
C SER A 19 -6.38 16.68 -15.94
N ARG A 20 -5.81 17.31 -16.95
CA ARG A 20 -5.17 16.63 -18.09
C ARG A 20 -3.77 17.18 -18.27
N THR A 21 -2.81 16.29 -18.41
CA THR A 21 -1.44 16.64 -18.71
C THR A 21 -1.12 16.10 -20.11
N ASN A 22 -0.79 16.98 -21.02
CA ASN A 22 -0.30 16.65 -22.35
C ASN A 22 1.22 16.73 -22.36
N ASP A 23 1.84 16.13 -23.37
CA ASP A 23 3.27 16.24 -23.62
C ASP A 23 4.13 15.84 -22.41
N VAL A 24 3.75 14.72 -21.76
CA VAL A 24 4.51 14.17 -20.64
C VAL A 24 5.90 13.76 -21.15
N LEU A 25 6.94 14.27 -20.50
CA LEU A 25 8.32 13.90 -20.80
C LEU A 25 8.68 12.59 -20.08
N ASP A 26 9.22 11.63 -20.83
CA ASP A 26 9.79 10.41 -20.30
C ASP A 26 10.89 9.88 -21.25
N ASN A 27 11.64 8.88 -20.80
CA ASN A 27 12.67 8.24 -21.58
C ASN A 27 12.06 7.24 -22.57
N LEU A 28 12.13 7.56 -23.86
CA LEU A 28 11.80 6.63 -24.92
C LEU A 28 12.98 5.69 -25.17
N THR A 29 12.75 4.39 -25.07
CA THR A 29 13.74 3.38 -25.42
C THR A 29 13.94 3.37 -26.94
N LEU A 30 15.16 3.51 -27.38
CA LEU A 30 15.52 3.51 -28.81
C LEU A 30 15.90 2.10 -29.29
N ALA A 31 15.80 1.89 -30.60
CA ALA A 31 16.22 0.63 -31.19
C ALA A 31 17.71 0.38 -30.94
N ALA A 32 18.10 -0.89 -30.76
CA ALA A 32 19.48 -1.28 -30.50
C ALA A 32 20.48 -0.87 -31.61
N SER A 33 19.97 -0.54 -32.79
CA SER A 33 20.77 0.00 -33.91
C SER A 33 21.17 1.48 -33.74
N SER A 34 20.56 2.19 -32.78
CA SER A 34 20.97 3.55 -32.44
C SER A 34 22.13 3.49 -31.43
N SER A 35 23.06 4.43 -31.52
CA SER A 35 24.16 4.52 -30.53
C SER A 35 23.72 4.97 -29.16
N TYR A 36 22.45 5.24 -28.98
CA TYR A 36 21.82 5.66 -27.72
C TYR A 36 20.75 4.65 -27.31
N THR A 37 20.66 4.37 -26.02
CA THR A 37 19.67 3.44 -25.47
C THR A 37 18.33 4.11 -25.21
N THR A 38 18.34 5.39 -24.87
CA THR A 38 17.14 6.16 -24.55
C THR A 38 17.25 7.59 -25.07
N MET A 39 16.11 8.19 -25.33
CA MET A 39 15.94 9.59 -25.66
C MET A 39 14.79 10.19 -24.86
N MET A 40 14.96 11.38 -24.30
CA MET A 40 13.85 12.09 -23.68
C MET A 40 12.94 12.65 -24.76
N ALA A 41 11.66 12.30 -24.69
CA ALA A 41 10.65 12.71 -25.66
C ALA A 41 9.31 12.98 -24.97
N ASN A 42 8.42 13.68 -25.68
CA ASN A 42 7.02 13.82 -25.27
C ASN A 42 6.30 12.50 -25.54
N VAL A 43 6.14 11.68 -24.49
CA VAL A 43 5.75 10.26 -24.62
C VAL A 43 4.27 10.00 -24.44
N GLY A 44 3.46 11.02 -24.11
CA GLY A 44 2.04 10.76 -24.03
C GLY A 44 1.22 11.78 -23.26
N ARG A 45 0.00 11.34 -22.92
CA ARG A 45 -0.99 12.11 -22.17
C ARG A 45 -1.49 11.35 -20.97
N THR A 46 -1.74 12.07 -19.87
CA THR A 46 -2.37 11.53 -18.68
C THR A 46 -3.60 12.34 -18.28
N ALA A 47 -4.52 11.73 -17.58
CA ALA A 47 -5.66 12.40 -16.98
C ALA A 47 -5.83 11.96 -15.53
N SER A 48 -6.05 12.94 -14.66
CA SER A 48 -6.28 12.73 -13.23
C SER A 48 -7.62 13.34 -12.84
N LYS A 49 -8.41 12.61 -12.07
CA LYS A 49 -9.64 13.11 -11.47
C LYS A 49 -9.72 12.65 -10.02
N GLY A 50 -10.26 13.51 -9.18
CA GLY A 50 -10.38 13.19 -7.77
C GLY A 50 -11.47 13.99 -7.09
N PHE A 51 -11.73 13.56 -5.87
CA PHE A 51 -12.65 14.17 -4.94
C PHE A 51 -11.96 14.23 -3.59
N GLU A 52 -12.04 15.38 -2.94
CA GLU A 52 -11.52 15.61 -1.61
C GLU A 52 -12.60 16.19 -0.71
N LEU A 53 -12.68 15.71 0.51
CA LEU A 53 -13.63 16.11 1.52
C LEU A 53 -12.90 16.23 2.87
N ASP A 54 -13.00 17.39 3.50
CA ASP A 54 -12.56 17.65 4.88
C ASP A 54 -13.75 18.11 5.69
N ILE A 55 -14.05 17.43 6.79
CA ILE A 55 -15.12 17.79 7.73
C ILE A 55 -14.50 17.92 9.11
N LYS A 56 -14.73 19.05 9.75
CA LYS A 56 -14.36 19.31 11.15
C LYS A 56 -15.60 19.70 11.93
N GLY A 57 -15.76 19.10 13.08
CA GLY A 57 -16.92 19.36 13.93
C GLY A 57 -16.57 19.38 15.41
N THR A 58 -17.33 20.19 16.15
CA THR A 58 -17.33 20.21 17.61
C THR A 58 -18.73 19.79 18.10
N PRO A 59 -19.02 18.45 18.12
CA PRO A 59 -20.34 17.97 18.50
C PRO A 59 -20.78 18.41 19.88
N ILE A 60 -19.85 18.44 20.83
CA ILE A 60 -20.14 18.78 22.22
C ILE A 60 -19.12 19.84 22.68
N ARG A 61 -19.63 20.94 23.21
CA ARG A 61 -18.83 21.97 23.85
C ARG A 61 -19.57 22.52 25.07
N THR A 62 -19.00 22.30 26.23
CA THR A 62 -19.47 22.80 27.52
C THR A 62 -18.31 23.47 28.27
N ASN A 63 -18.55 24.05 29.43
CA ASN A 63 -17.50 24.68 30.22
C ASN A 63 -16.38 23.69 30.66
N ASN A 64 -16.69 22.41 30.78
CA ASN A 64 -15.76 21.41 31.31
C ASN A 64 -15.43 20.29 30.33
N PHE A 65 -16.16 20.18 29.21
CA PHE A 65 -15.98 19.11 28.24
C PHE A 65 -16.08 19.66 26.82
N GLU A 66 -15.10 19.32 26.00
CA GLU A 66 -15.10 19.61 24.57
C GLU A 66 -14.73 18.34 23.81
N TRP A 67 -15.50 18.05 22.78
CA TRP A 67 -15.25 16.96 21.85
C TRP A 67 -15.17 17.50 20.42
N ASN A 68 -14.02 17.31 19.79
CA ASN A 68 -13.80 17.66 18.41
C ASN A 68 -13.58 16.39 17.59
N VAL A 69 -14.13 16.36 16.38
CA VAL A 69 -13.94 15.29 15.40
C VAL A 69 -13.54 15.88 14.07
N GLY A 70 -12.63 15.22 13.39
CA GLY A 70 -12.23 15.53 12.03
C GLY A 70 -12.32 14.27 11.17
N PHE A 71 -12.76 14.44 9.94
CA PHE A 71 -12.79 13.41 8.92
C PHE A 71 -12.28 14.00 7.62
N SER A 72 -11.29 13.36 7.03
CA SER A 72 -10.84 13.68 5.67
C SER A 72 -10.91 12.45 4.78
N LEU A 73 -11.33 12.64 3.54
CA LEU A 73 -11.37 11.63 2.49
C LEU A 73 -10.76 12.21 1.22
N SER A 74 -9.83 11.49 0.61
CA SER A 74 -9.29 11.84 -0.70
C SER A 74 -9.35 10.63 -1.62
N THR A 75 -9.85 10.85 -2.83
CA THR A 75 -9.83 9.89 -3.92
C THR A 75 -9.05 10.47 -5.09
N ASN A 76 -8.24 9.65 -5.74
CA ASN A 76 -7.53 10.04 -6.94
C ASN A 76 -7.48 8.88 -7.93
N LYS A 77 -7.86 9.14 -9.16
CA LYS A 77 -7.69 8.22 -10.27
C LYS A 77 -6.90 8.91 -11.38
N SER A 78 -5.61 8.56 -11.49
CA SER A 78 -4.72 9.05 -12.54
C SER A 78 -4.45 7.93 -13.54
N VAL A 79 -4.69 8.17 -14.83
CA VAL A 79 -4.60 7.17 -15.89
C VAL A 79 -3.81 7.69 -17.09
N VAL A 80 -3.08 6.78 -17.72
CA VAL A 80 -2.46 7.01 -19.03
C VAL A 80 -3.56 7.06 -20.07
N LYS A 81 -3.58 8.11 -20.92
CA LYS A 81 -4.56 8.29 -21.99
C LYS A 81 -4.00 7.98 -23.36
N GLU A 82 -2.71 8.23 -23.55
CA GLU A 82 -2.01 7.98 -24.78
C GLU A 82 -0.52 7.82 -24.52
N LEU A 83 0.13 6.99 -25.27
CA LEU A 83 1.58 6.78 -25.29
C LEU A 83 2.16 7.17 -26.65
N PHE A 84 3.47 7.39 -26.70
CA PHE A 84 4.19 7.77 -27.91
C PHE A 84 3.93 6.77 -29.05
N GLY A 85 3.73 7.29 -30.26
CA GLY A 85 3.51 6.45 -31.45
C GLY A 85 2.18 5.70 -31.47
N GLY A 86 1.24 5.99 -30.56
CA GLY A 86 -0.07 5.34 -30.50
C GLY A 86 -0.03 3.90 -29.98
N ILE A 87 1.05 3.48 -29.33
CA ILE A 87 1.13 2.15 -28.73
C ILE A 87 0.20 2.05 -27.51
N GLU A 88 -0.34 0.87 -27.25
CA GLU A 88 -1.22 0.65 -26.10
C GLU A 88 -0.47 0.37 -24.80
N ARG A 89 0.78 -0.08 -24.91
CA ARG A 89 1.59 -0.49 -23.77
C ARG A 89 3.08 -0.23 -23.99
N ASP A 90 3.74 0.31 -22.98
CA ASP A 90 5.20 0.37 -22.85
C ASP A 90 5.62 -0.54 -21.67
N LEU A 91 6.22 -1.66 -22.03
CA LEU A 91 6.65 -2.67 -21.04
C LEU A 91 7.90 -2.21 -20.27
N GLY A 92 8.75 -1.39 -20.88
CA GLY A 92 9.98 -0.89 -20.26
C GLY A 92 9.69 0.05 -19.12
N SER A 93 8.72 0.96 -19.29
CA SER A 93 8.29 1.93 -18.29
C SER A 93 7.09 1.47 -17.45
N ASN A 94 6.53 0.28 -17.70
CA ASN A 94 5.29 -0.22 -17.08
C ASN A 94 4.10 0.75 -17.25
N LEU A 95 3.96 1.33 -18.43
CA LEU A 95 2.87 2.22 -18.78
C LEU A 95 1.87 1.52 -19.71
N TYR A 96 0.59 1.64 -19.39
CA TYR A 96 -0.51 0.97 -20.09
C TYR A 96 -1.66 1.95 -20.29
N VAL A 97 -2.14 2.12 -21.53
CA VAL A 97 -3.27 3.01 -21.85
C VAL A 97 -4.53 2.53 -21.07
N GLY A 98 -5.24 3.47 -20.47
CA GLY A 98 -6.41 3.19 -19.63
C GLY A 98 -6.11 2.78 -18.19
N HIS A 99 -4.86 2.52 -17.85
CA HIS A 99 -4.43 2.09 -16.51
C HIS A 99 -3.73 3.21 -15.72
N SER A 100 -3.52 2.96 -14.43
CA SER A 100 -2.80 3.90 -13.56
C SER A 100 -1.37 4.15 -14.05
N ILE A 101 -0.90 5.38 -13.91
CA ILE A 101 0.51 5.75 -14.20
C ILE A 101 1.52 5.01 -13.32
N ARG A 102 1.06 4.39 -12.23
CA ARG A 102 1.86 3.53 -11.36
C ARG A 102 1.25 2.14 -11.34
N SER A 103 1.61 1.36 -12.34
CA SER A 103 1.12 -0.01 -12.53
C SER A 103 2.28 -0.98 -12.72
N PHE A 104 1.97 -2.26 -12.57
CA PHE A 104 2.84 -3.36 -12.98
C PHE A 104 1.99 -4.50 -13.54
N ARG A 105 2.60 -5.34 -14.36
CA ARG A 105 2.00 -6.59 -14.84
C ARG A 105 2.54 -7.76 -14.04
N GLU A 106 1.67 -8.73 -13.77
CA GLU A 106 2.04 -10.02 -13.22
C GLU A 106 0.96 -11.06 -13.52
N TYR A 107 1.36 -12.32 -13.57
CA TYR A 107 0.42 -13.43 -13.67
C TYR A 107 -0.49 -13.50 -12.46
N VAL A 108 -1.58 -14.22 -12.58
CA VAL A 108 -2.55 -14.46 -11.50
C VAL A 108 -2.31 -15.83 -10.90
N PHE A 109 -2.05 -15.89 -9.61
CA PHE A 109 -1.93 -17.14 -8.87
C PHE A 109 -3.26 -17.87 -8.83
N ALA A 110 -3.29 -19.14 -9.26
CA ALA A 110 -4.45 -20.02 -9.28
C ALA A 110 -4.32 -21.25 -8.37
N GLY A 111 -3.21 -21.34 -7.63
CA GLY A 111 -2.93 -22.45 -6.73
C GLY A 111 -1.62 -23.17 -7.04
N ILE A 112 -1.53 -24.41 -6.61
CA ILE A 112 -0.39 -25.31 -6.85
C ILE A 112 -0.92 -26.52 -7.62
N TRP A 113 -0.21 -26.93 -8.67
CA TRP A 113 -0.57 -28.12 -9.45
C TRP A 113 -0.54 -29.36 -8.56
N GLN A 114 -1.64 -30.13 -8.58
CA GLN A 114 -1.78 -31.36 -7.80
C GLN A 114 -1.52 -32.61 -8.67
N GLU A 115 -1.32 -33.77 -8.02
CA GLU A 115 -1.25 -35.02 -8.74
C GLU A 115 -2.59 -35.33 -9.44
N GLY A 116 -2.52 -35.77 -10.69
CA GLY A 116 -3.70 -36.10 -11.50
C GLY A 116 -4.35 -34.89 -12.21
N GLU A 117 -3.86 -33.65 -11.99
CA GLU A 117 -4.27 -32.54 -12.82
C GLU A 117 -3.51 -32.52 -14.15
N GLU A 118 -4.13 -31.98 -15.20
CA GLU A 118 -3.53 -31.79 -16.53
C GLU A 118 -3.03 -30.36 -16.71
N PRO A 119 -1.70 -30.08 -16.55
CA PRO A 119 -1.16 -28.74 -16.69
C PRO A 119 -1.16 -28.26 -18.14
N GLN A 120 -1.43 -26.96 -18.30
CA GLN A 120 -1.31 -26.26 -19.59
C GLN A 120 0.17 -25.96 -19.91
N PRO A 121 0.56 -25.85 -21.19
CA PRO A 121 1.87 -25.38 -21.60
C PRO A 121 2.12 -23.97 -21.08
N ASN A 122 3.34 -23.71 -20.64
CA ASN A 122 3.73 -22.41 -20.07
C ASN A 122 4.93 -21.84 -20.84
N GLU A 123 4.76 -20.70 -21.49
CA GLU A 123 5.79 -20.02 -22.27
C GLU A 123 7.02 -19.71 -21.42
N TYR A 124 6.84 -19.30 -20.16
CA TYR A 124 7.94 -19.04 -19.22
C TYR A 124 8.81 -20.28 -18.96
N LEU A 125 8.25 -21.48 -19.12
CA LEU A 125 8.97 -22.75 -19.02
C LEU A 125 9.42 -23.29 -20.39
N GLY A 126 9.48 -22.43 -21.41
CA GLY A 126 9.81 -22.86 -22.79
C GLY A 126 8.73 -23.77 -23.40
N ASN A 127 7.46 -23.50 -23.07
CA ASN A 127 6.28 -24.28 -23.43
C ASN A 127 6.22 -25.69 -22.82
N ALA A 128 7.08 -25.99 -21.84
CA ALA A 128 6.95 -27.21 -21.06
C ALA A 128 5.71 -27.15 -20.13
N LYS A 129 5.16 -28.30 -19.82
CA LYS A 129 4.10 -28.42 -18.82
C LYS A 129 4.70 -28.40 -17.42
N PRO A 130 4.12 -27.63 -16.48
CA PRO A 130 4.49 -27.68 -15.06
C PRO A 130 4.28 -29.10 -14.50
N ALA A 131 4.99 -29.44 -13.45
CA ALA A 131 4.82 -30.67 -12.71
C ALA A 131 3.98 -30.48 -11.44
N PRO A 132 3.44 -31.54 -10.82
CA PRO A 132 2.82 -31.47 -9.51
C PRO A 132 3.73 -30.79 -8.49
N GLY A 133 3.17 -29.88 -7.71
CA GLY A 133 3.89 -29.02 -6.77
C GLY A 133 4.41 -27.71 -7.34
N ASP A 134 4.33 -27.49 -8.66
CA ASP A 134 4.66 -26.20 -9.27
C ASP A 134 3.51 -25.21 -9.14
N ILE A 135 3.83 -23.90 -9.28
CA ILE A 135 2.83 -22.83 -9.22
C ILE A 135 1.88 -22.92 -10.42
N LYS A 136 0.59 -22.89 -10.12
CA LYS A 136 -0.50 -22.83 -11.09
C LYS A 136 -0.84 -21.38 -11.39
N LEU A 137 -0.79 -21.00 -12.65
CA LEU A 137 -1.18 -19.69 -13.15
C LEU A 137 -2.56 -19.77 -13.78
N LEU A 138 -3.31 -18.67 -13.69
CA LEU A 138 -4.61 -18.54 -14.33
C LEU A 138 -4.41 -18.21 -15.81
N ASP A 139 -5.02 -19.02 -16.66
CA ASP A 139 -5.27 -18.71 -18.07
C ASP A 139 -6.38 -17.66 -18.12
N VAL A 140 -6.00 -16.43 -18.42
CA VAL A 140 -6.90 -15.25 -18.31
C VAL A 140 -7.72 -15.07 -19.57
N ASP A 141 -7.16 -15.40 -20.75
CA ASP A 141 -7.81 -15.26 -22.04
C ASP A 141 -8.50 -16.56 -22.51
N GLY A 142 -8.19 -17.69 -21.86
CA GLY A 142 -8.87 -18.98 -22.09
C GLY A 142 -8.39 -19.71 -23.34
N ASP A 143 -7.18 -19.43 -23.83
CA ASP A 143 -6.62 -20.03 -25.04
C ASP A 143 -5.99 -21.42 -24.81
N GLY A 144 -5.92 -21.86 -23.55
CA GLY A 144 -5.35 -23.16 -23.15
C GLY A 144 -3.83 -23.14 -22.98
N LYS A 145 -3.19 -21.98 -22.96
CA LYS A 145 -1.75 -21.80 -22.74
C LYS A 145 -1.52 -20.69 -21.72
N ILE A 146 -0.36 -20.69 -21.10
CA ILE A 146 0.07 -19.57 -20.25
C ILE A 146 1.12 -18.76 -20.99
N THR A 147 0.74 -17.55 -21.37
CA THR A 147 1.58 -16.60 -22.12
C THR A 147 1.67 -15.26 -21.40
N THR A 148 2.40 -14.30 -21.95
CA THR A 148 2.46 -12.95 -21.40
C THR A 148 1.11 -12.22 -21.45
N GLU A 149 0.17 -12.66 -22.27
CA GLU A 149 -1.17 -12.04 -22.35
C GLU A 149 -2.04 -12.38 -21.13
N ASP A 150 -1.72 -13.47 -20.40
CA ASP A 150 -2.37 -13.83 -19.13
C ASP A 150 -1.99 -12.95 -17.93
N GLN A 151 -1.09 -12.00 -18.14
CA GLN A 151 -0.71 -11.10 -17.08
C GLN A 151 -1.75 -10.00 -16.88
N LYS A 152 -2.21 -9.81 -15.65
CA LYS A 152 -3.06 -8.67 -15.25
C LYS A 152 -2.24 -7.43 -14.89
N ILE A 153 -2.82 -6.26 -15.14
CA ILE A 153 -2.26 -4.99 -14.74
C ILE A 153 -2.82 -4.60 -13.37
N TYR A 154 -1.91 -4.36 -12.43
CA TYR A 154 -2.21 -4.00 -11.06
C TYR A 154 -1.77 -2.56 -10.79
N SER A 155 -2.60 -1.78 -10.09
CA SER A 155 -2.25 -0.41 -9.65
C SER A 155 -1.59 -0.44 -8.28
N THR A 156 -0.47 0.27 -8.13
CA THR A 156 0.18 0.48 -6.83
C THR A 156 -0.38 1.70 -6.09
N MET A 157 -1.21 2.50 -6.77
CA MET A 157 -1.88 3.67 -6.19
C MET A 157 -3.12 3.25 -5.41
N PRO A 158 -3.35 3.78 -4.20
CA PRO A 158 -4.62 3.61 -3.53
C PRO A 158 -5.74 4.29 -4.32
N ARG A 159 -6.94 3.73 -4.24
CA ARG A 159 -8.16 4.35 -4.82
C ARG A 159 -8.66 5.49 -3.96
N TRP A 160 -8.50 5.36 -2.66
CA TRP A 160 -8.85 6.38 -1.68
C TRP A 160 -8.06 6.20 -0.39
N PHE A 161 -7.92 7.28 0.35
CA PHE A 161 -7.41 7.27 1.71
C PHE A 161 -8.25 8.23 2.57
N SER A 162 -8.29 7.95 3.85
CA SER A 162 -9.08 8.72 4.80
C SER A 162 -8.37 8.81 6.15
N THR A 163 -8.57 9.94 6.82
CA THR A 163 -8.12 10.17 8.20
C THR A 163 -9.33 10.49 9.06
N ILE A 164 -9.38 9.91 10.26
CA ILE A 164 -10.34 10.25 11.30
C ILE A 164 -9.54 10.72 12.50
N ASN A 165 -9.82 11.94 12.94
CA ASN A 165 -9.24 12.52 14.15
C ASN A 165 -10.32 12.68 15.20
N THR A 166 -10.03 12.36 16.45
CA THR A 166 -10.89 12.66 17.58
C THR A 166 -10.08 13.28 18.69
N SER A 167 -10.61 14.36 19.27
CA SER A 167 -9.99 15.07 20.38
C SER A 167 -11.02 15.32 21.47
N LEU A 168 -10.71 14.91 22.67
CA LEU A 168 -11.54 15.05 23.88
C LEU A 168 -10.77 15.87 24.92
N VAL A 169 -11.40 16.85 25.49
CA VAL A 169 -10.85 17.62 26.61
C VAL A 169 -11.86 17.60 27.77
N TYR A 170 -11.40 17.18 28.94
CA TYR A 170 -12.23 17.15 30.13
C TYR A 170 -11.43 17.48 31.40
N LYS A 171 -11.75 18.62 32.05
CA LYS A 171 -11.15 19.04 33.31
C LYS A 171 -9.63 18.91 33.37
N GLY A 172 -8.94 19.36 32.33
CA GLY A 172 -7.47 19.32 32.23
C GLY A 172 -6.90 18.02 31.63
N ILE A 173 -7.69 16.96 31.49
CA ILE A 173 -7.31 15.78 30.71
C ILE A 173 -7.60 16.04 29.24
N ASP A 174 -6.64 15.80 28.37
CA ASP A 174 -6.80 15.80 26.92
C ASP A 174 -6.45 14.45 26.35
N PHE A 175 -7.30 13.97 25.44
CA PHE A 175 -7.10 12.75 24.66
C PHE A 175 -7.22 13.07 23.18
N ASN A 176 -6.26 12.61 22.38
CA ASN A 176 -6.31 12.71 20.92
C ASN A 176 -6.00 11.35 20.32
N ALA A 177 -6.74 10.98 19.29
CA ALA A 177 -6.45 9.78 18.49
C ALA A 177 -6.61 10.08 17.00
N GLU A 178 -5.67 9.55 16.21
CA GLU A 178 -5.69 9.64 14.75
C GLU A 178 -5.72 8.24 14.14
N PHE A 179 -6.75 8.00 13.35
CA PHE A 179 -6.91 6.80 12.53
C PHE A 179 -6.68 7.15 11.07
N TYR A 180 -6.01 6.26 10.38
CA TYR A 180 -5.72 6.41 8.96
C TYR A 180 -6.03 5.11 8.22
N THR A 181 -6.56 5.24 7.01
CA THR A 181 -6.77 4.12 6.12
C THR A 181 -6.38 4.46 4.70
N SER A 182 -5.80 3.49 4.00
CA SER A 182 -5.45 3.57 2.58
C SER A 182 -5.95 2.31 1.89
N GLN A 183 -6.74 2.46 0.82
CA GLN A 183 -7.49 1.35 0.25
C GLN A 183 -7.32 1.23 -1.27
N GLY A 184 -7.21 -0.02 -1.74
CA GLY A 184 -7.26 -0.37 -3.16
C GLY A 184 -5.91 -0.44 -3.87
N ALA A 185 -4.79 -0.23 -3.19
CA ALA A 185 -3.46 -0.48 -3.75
C ALA A 185 -3.15 -1.97 -3.78
N THR A 186 -2.41 -2.40 -4.81
CA THR A 186 -1.79 -3.73 -4.91
C THR A 186 -0.29 -3.56 -5.05
N ARG A 187 0.50 -4.37 -4.35
CA ARG A 187 1.96 -4.27 -4.38
C ARG A 187 2.61 -5.62 -4.60
N LYS A 188 3.78 -5.63 -5.24
CA LYS A 188 4.69 -6.79 -5.21
C LYS A 188 5.43 -6.79 -3.87
N ASN A 189 5.52 -7.96 -3.26
CA ASN A 189 6.17 -8.16 -1.96
C ASN A 189 7.34 -9.15 -2.11
N PRO A 190 8.52 -8.68 -2.56
CA PRO A 190 9.69 -9.55 -2.76
C PRO A 190 10.15 -10.22 -1.46
N LEU A 191 10.04 -9.54 -0.31
CA LEU A 191 10.36 -10.15 0.98
C LEU A 191 9.51 -11.39 1.24
N TYR A 192 8.21 -11.34 0.89
CA TYR A 192 7.32 -12.48 1.10
C TYR A 192 7.71 -13.70 0.27
N TYR A 193 7.84 -13.55 -1.05
CA TYR A 193 8.11 -14.71 -1.91
C TYR A 193 9.58 -15.12 -1.93
N ASN A 194 10.54 -14.23 -1.77
CA ASN A 194 11.95 -14.58 -1.77
C ASN A 194 12.45 -15.07 -0.40
N ASP A 195 12.10 -14.35 0.66
CA ASP A 195 12.71 -14.59 1.97
C ASP A 195 11.78 -15.38 2.90
N MET A 196 10.48 -15.10 2.89
CA MET A 196 9.52 -15.76 3.77
C MET A 196 9.06 -17.11 3.23
N LEU A 197 8.91 -17.27 1.90
CA LEU A 197 8.52 -18.50 1.24
C LEU A 197 9.71 -19.28 0.63
N GLY A 198 10.91 -18.72 0.74
CA GLY A 198 12.11 -19.38 0.25
C GLY A 198 12.24 -19.45 -1.28
N GLY A 199 11.57 -18.53 -2.00
CA GLY A 199 11.60 -18.47 -3.49
C GLY A 199 12.92 -17.99 -4.08
N GLY A 200 13.80 -17.41 -3.26
CA GLY A 200 15.23 -17.31 -3.57
C GLY A 200 15.87 -18.69 -3.59
N LEU A 201 17.16 -18.79 -3.83
CA LEU A 201 17.87 -20.05 -3.86
C LEU A 201 17.62 -20.86 -2.58
N MET A 202 16.69 -21.83 -2.67
CA MET A 202 16.37 -22.74 -1.59
C MET A 202 17.63 -23.54 -1.18
N GLY A 203 17.81 -23.69 0.13
CA GLY A 203 19.01 -24.29 0.70
C GLY A 203 20.14 -23.33 1.08
N LYS A 204 20.06 -22.06 0.70
CA LYS A 204 21.05 -21.03 1.07
C LYS A 204 20.62 -20.08 2.17
N LYS A 205 19.33 -20.07 2.53
CA LYS A 205 18.79 -19.24 3.61
C LYS A 205 18.01 -20.09 4.59
N ASN A 206 18.23 -19.89 5.86
CA ASN A 206 17.37 -20.43 6.90
C ASN A 206 16.02 -19.74 6.80
N GLY A 207 14.96 -20.49 6.53
CA GLY A 207 13.59 -19.98 6.50
C GLY A 207 13.19 -19.42 7.87
N ILE A 208 12.52 -18.26 7.87
CA ILE A 208 12.03 -17.62 9.10
C ILE A 208 10.82 -18.36 9.65
N ARG A 209 10.21 -19.28 8.89
CA ARG A 209 8.97 -19.98 9.20
C ARG A 209 9.06 -21.46 8.85
N ILE A 210 8.30 -22.27 9.58
CA ILE A 210 7.88 -23.60 9.11
C ILE A 210 6.90 -23.35 7.96
N LEU A 211 7.26 -23.78 6.76
CA LEU A 211 6.46 -23.61 5.56
C LEU A 211 5.62 -24.86 5.33
N ASP A 212 4.36 -24.63 4.99
CA ASP A 212 3.45 -25.66 4.48
C ASP A 212 3.69 -25.84 2.97
N TYR A 213 4.88 -26.36 2.59
CA TYR A 213 5.22 -26.60 1.19
C TYR A 213 4.58 -27.89 0.68
N TRP A 214 4.36 -27.92 -0.63
CA TRP A 214 3.76 -29.06 -1.28
C TRP A 214 4.69 -30.29 -1.29
N THR A 215 4.15 -31.44 -0.93
CA THR A 215 4.70 -32.78 -1.16
C THR A 215 3.54 -33.71 -1.52
N LYS A 216 3.86 -34.96 -1.99
CA LYS A 216 2.82 -35.95 -2.24
C LYS A 216 1.94 -36.25 -1.03
N ASP A 217 2.56 -36.26 0.16
CA ASP A 217 1.88 -36.53 1.43
C ASP A 217 1.24 -35.29 2.05
N ASN A 218 1.59 -34.10 1.54
CA ASN A 218 1.08 -32.80 1.96
C ASN A 218 0.70 -31.95 0.75
N PRO A 219 -0.49 -32.14 0.16
CA PRO A 219 -0.93 -31.43 -1.06
C PRO A 219 -1.29 -29.98 -0.78
N SER A 220 -0.33 -29.18 -0.31
CA SER A 220 -0.50 -27.75 -0.07
C SER A 220 -0.94 -27.04 -1.36
N ASN A 221 -1.84 -26.04 -1.21
CA ASN A 221 -2.25 -25.16 -2.32
C ASN A 221 -1.77 -23.73 -2.15
N THR A 222 -0.81 -23.50 -1.25
CA THR A 222 -0.32 -22.14 -0.88
C THR A 222 1.16 -21.95 -1.09
N CYS A 223 1.96 -23.02 -0.98
CA CYS A 223 3.40 -22.97 -1.11
C CYS A 223 3.87 -24.06 -2.06
N PRO A 224 4.65 -23.74 -3.11
CA PRO A 224 5.11 -24.74 -4.08
C PRO A 224 6.10 -25.72 -3.45
N ARG A 225 6.37 -26.82 -4.19
CA ARG A 225 7.41 -27.76 -3.81
C ARG A 225 8.79 -27.09 -3.73
N PRO A 226 9.64 -27.47 -2.77
CA PRO A 226 11.00 -26.97 -2.70
C PRO A 226 11.84 -27.46 -3.88
N GLN A 227 12.71 -26.58 -4.40
CA GLN A 227 13.66 -26.93 -5.44
C GLN A 227 15.08 -26.70 -4.93
N PHE A 228 15.88 -27.75 -4.94
CA PHE A 228 17.26 -27.67 -4.47
C PHE A 228 18.13 -26.91 -5.48
N ASN A 229 18.88 -25.90 -5.03
CA ASN A 229 19.79 -25.07 -5.85
C ASN A 229 19.14 -24.38 -7.08
N ALA A 230 17.81 -24.26 -7.11
CA ALA A 230 17.10 -23.61 -8.20
C ALA A 230 16.14 -22.56 -7.68
N THR A 231 15.88 -21.54 -8.47
CA THR A 231 14.80 -20.60 -8.24
C THR A 231 13.48 -21.26 -8.64
N VAL A 232 12.49 -21.20 -7.78
CA VAL A 232 11.14 -21.68 -8.12
C VAL A 232 10.54 -20.76 -9.19
N PRO A 233 10.13 -21.29 -10.35
CA PRO A 233 9.52 -20.47 -11.40
C PRO A 233 8.25 -19.78 -10.92
N ASN A 234 8.00 -18.58 -11.44
CA ASN A 234 6.79 -17.78 -11.17
C ASN A 234 6.53 -17.43 -9.69
N MET A 235 7.55 -17.56 -8.83
CA MET A 235 7.40 -17.31 -7.39
C MET A 235 6.92 -15.88 -7.07
N SER A 236 7.19 -14.92 -7.97
CA SER A 236 6.76 -13.51 -7.84
C SER A 236 5.24 -13.34 -7.74
N VAL A 237 4.47 -14.26 -8.33
CA VAL A 237 2.99 -14.15 -8.28
C VAL A 237 2.43 -14.26 -6.87
N LEU A 238 3.11 -15.03 -6.00
CA LEU A 238 2.76 -15.13 -4.57
C LEU A 238 3.00 -13.83 -3.82
N GLY A 239 3.84 -12.96 -4.38
CA GLY A 239 4.12 -11.64 -3.85
C GLY A 239 3.11 -10.57 -4.25
N VAL A 240 2.16 -10.86 -5.15
CA VAL A 240 1.10 -9.91 -5.52
C VAL A 240 0.06 -9.85 -4.41
N GLN A 241 0.07 -8.79 -3.63
CA GLN A 241 -0.75 -8.69 -2.43
C GLN A 241 -1.52 -7.37 -2.38
N LYS A 242 -2.74 -7.42 -1.82
CA LYS A 242 -3.48 -6.21 -1.49
C LYS A 242 -2.71 -5.45 -0.40
N ALA A 243 -2.46 -4.17 -0.64
CA ALA A 243 -1.77 -3.28 0.29
C ALA A 243 -2.75 -2.30 0.98
N SER A 244 -4.01 -2.68 1.06
CA SER A 244 -5.02 -1.96 1.83
C SER A 244 -4.77 -2.14 3.32
N TYR A 245 -4.95 -1.07 4.10
CA TYR A 245 -4.77 -1.12 5.54
C TYR A 245 -5.57 -0.06 6.28
N PHE A 246 -5.78 -0.32 7.56
CA PHE A 246 -6.28 0.61 8.56
C PHE A 246 -5.29 0.67 9.71
N ARG A 247 -4.99 1.89 10.21
CA ARG A 247 -3.98 2.13 11.24
C ARG A 247 -4.45 3.10 12.30
N LEU A 248 -4.19 2.76 13.56
CA LEU A 248 -4.17 3.73 14.64
C LEU A 248 -2.78 4.40 14.65
N ARG A 249 -2.71 5.58 13.99
CA ARG A 249 -1.45 6.26 13.70
C ARG A 249 -0.84 6.90 14.92
N SER A 250 -1.68 7.59 15.73
CA SER A 250 -1.22 8.20 16.96
C SER A 250 -2.32 8.23 18.02
N VAL A 251 -1.89 8.14 19.27
CA VAL A 251 -2.70 8.39 20.45
C VAL A 251 -1.90 9.30 21.38
N THR A 252 -2.52 10.35 21.85
CA THR A 252 -1.95 11.25 22.87
C THR A 252 -2.90 11.32 24.05
N LEU A 253 -2.37 11.16 25.25
CA LEU A 253 -3.05 11.43 26.51
C LEU A 253 -2.27 12.47 27.29
N GLY A 254 -2.90 13.58 27.61
CA GLY A 254 -2.29 14.65 28.36
C GLY A 254 -3.06 15.01 29.61
N TYR A 255 -2.37 15.62 30.57
CA TYR A 255 -2.98 16.24 31.75
C TYR A 255 -2.33 17.59 32.01
N THR A 256 -3.16 18.63 32.01
CA THR A 256 -2.77 19.99 32.37
C THR A 256 -3.12 20.24 33.83
N PHE A 257 -2.11 20.53 34.62
CA PHE A 257 -2.27 20.76 36.05
C PHE A 257 -3.03 22.08 36.32
N PRO A 258 -3.93 22.11 37.30
CA PRO A 258 -4.63 23.33 37.68
C PRO A 258 -3.67 24.45 38.12
N SER A 259 -3.89 25.67 37.65
CA SER A 259 -3.03 26.82 37.94
C SER A 259 -2.86 27.08 39.46
N LYS A 260 -3.89 26.78 40.27
CA LYS A 260 -3.82 26.92 41.74
C LYS A 260 -2.71 26.05 42.38
N MET A 261 -2.38 24.90 41.79
CA MET A 261 -1.30 24.03 42.28
C MET A 261 0.08 24.61 41.90
N LEU A 262 0.16 25.22 40.72
CA LEU A 262 1.41 25.66 40.10
C LEU A 262 1.90 27.03 40.64
N GLN A 263 1.02 27.88 41.15
CA GLN A 263 1.36 29.18 41.67
C GLN A 263 2.41 29.15 42.81
N LYS A 264 2.43 28.06 43.60
CA LYS A 264 3.38 27.87 44.71
C LYS A 264 4.82 27.62 44.21
N VAL A 265 5.01 27.27 42.95
CA VAL A 265 6.32 26.89 42.36
C VAL A 265 6.70 27.81 41.20
N PHE A 266 6.05 28.95 41.04
CA PHE A 266 6.31 29.95 39.99
C PHE A 266 6.15 29.44 38.57
N ILE A 267 5.34 28.41 38.37
CA ILE A 267 5.02 27.84 37.06
C ILE A 267 3.62 28.34 36.65
N LYS A 268 3.52 28.93 35.46
CA LYS A 268 2.23 29.40 34.88
C LYS A 268 1.40 28.26 34.32
N ASN A 269 2.06 27.32 33.64
CA ASN A 269 1.40 26.17 33.06
C ASN A 269 2.32 24.96 33.13
N ALA A 270 1.75 23.79 33.41
CA ALA A 270 2.43 22.50 33.34
C ALA A 270 1.48 21.48 32.71
N ARG A 271 1.94 20.77 31.66
CA ARG A 271 1.22 19.67 31.03
C ARG A 271 2.13 18.47 30.91
N LEU A 272 1.72 17.36 31.55
CA LEU A 272 2.34 16.04 31.32
C LEU A 272 1.59 15.35 30.19
N TYR A 273 2.32 14.70 29.29
CA TYR A 273 1.68 13.97 28.19
C TYR A 273 2.42 12.69 27.84
N PHE A 274 1.66 11.74 27.32
CA PHE A 274 2.12 10.48 26.76
C PHE A 274 1.65 10.41 25.30
N VAL A 275 2.55 10.00 24.40
CA VAL A 275 2.27 9.81 22.97
C VAL A 275 2.67 8.40 22.59
N ALA A 276 1.79 7.71 21.88
CA ALA A 276 2.09 6.43 21.26
C ALA A 276 1.78 6.50 19.76
N THR A 277 2.68 5.98 18.91
CA THR A 277 2.50 5.98 17.46
C THR A 277 2.56 4.57 16.89
N ASN A 278 1.86 4.35 15.77
CA ASN A 278 1.80 3.09 15.04
C ASN A 278 1.35 1.90 15.91
N LEU A 279 0.43 2.15 16.85
CA LEU A 279 0.01 1.14 17.83
C LEU A 279 -0.61 -0.10 17.20
N PHE A 280 -1.39 0.09 16.16
CA PHE A 280 -2.13 -0.98 15.52
C PHE A 280 -2.23 -0.74 14.02
N THR A 281 -1.99 -1.80 13.23
CA THR A 281 -2.23 -1.82 11.78
C THR A 281 -2.94 -3.12 11.42
N SER A 282 -4.09 -3.01 10.77
CA SER A 282 -4.83 -4.13 10.20
C SER A 282 -4.62 -4.14 8.70
N THR A 283 -4.09 -5.23 8.16
CA THR A 283 -3.79 -5.40 6.73
C THR A 283 -3.68 -6.89 6.37
N GLU A 284 -4.00 -7.23 5.13
CA GLU A 284 -3.72 -8.55 4.55
C GLU A 284 -2.27 -8.66 4.03
N PHE A 285 -1.54 -7.54 3.95
CA PHE A 285 -0.18 -7.49 3.42
C PHE A 285 0.81 -8.17 4.36
N LYS A 286 1.48 -9.20 3.87
CA LYS A 286 2.31 -10.10 4.70
C LYS A 286 3.77 -9.63 4.83
N ALA A 287 3.99 -8.35 5.14
CA ALA A 287 5.31 -7.78 5.38
C ALA A 287 5.27 -6.79 6.54
N PHE A 288 6.35 -6.04 6.73
CA PHE A 288 6.50 -5.10 7.85
C PHE A 288 5.51 -3.93 7.75
N THR A 289 5.28 -3.41 6.56
CA THR A 289 4.35 -2.30 6.32
C THR A 289 3.77 -2.39 4.90
N PRO A 290 2.47 -2.09 4.72
CA PRO A 290 1.87 -2.00 3.39
C PRO A 290 2.20 -0.69 2.65
N GLU A 291 2.84 0.29 3.30
CA GLU A 291 3.12 1.61 2.71
C GLU A 291 4.33 1.59 1.78
N VAL A 292 5.29 0.75 2.07
CA VAL A 292 6.55 0.66 1.30
C VAL A 292 6.71 -0.74 0.74
N VAL A 293 7.19 -0.85 -0.50
CA VAL A 293 7.61 -2.16 -1.04
C VAL A 293 8.86 -2.60 -0.27
N PRO A 294 8.83 -3.73 0.43
CA PRO A 294 9.99 -4.19 1.17
C PRO A 294 11.14 -4.52 0.21
N GLY A 295 12.25 -3.82 0.37
CA GLY A 295 13.54 -4.20 -0.22
C GLY A 295 14.41 -4.90 0.84
N GLY A 296 15.54 -5.46 0.44
CA GLY A 296 16.46 -6.16 1.36
C GLY A 296 17.01 -5.30 2.51
N THR A 297 16.80 -3.98 2.48
CA THR A 297 17.23 -3.00 3.50
C THR A 297 16.06 -2.29 4.18
N SER A 298 14.81 -2.72 3.94
CA SER A 298 13.65 -2.10 4.55
C SER A 298 13.50 -2.53 6.00
N TYR A 299 13.32 -1.55 6.88
CA TYR A 299 13.05 -1.79 8.30
C TYR A 299 11.55 -1.73 8.59
N PRO A 300 11.05 -2.52 9.56
CA PRO A 300 9.69 -2.39 10.04
C PRO A 300 9.48 -1.01 10.66
N GLU A 301 8.29 -0.42 10.45
CA GLU A 301 7.91 0.79 11.15
C GLU A 301 7.79 0.52 12.66
N PRO A 302 8.55 1.25 13.50
CA PRO A 302 8.51 1.03 14.94
C PRO A 302 7.20 1.53 15.54
N ARG A 303 6.73 0.85 16.58
CA ARG A 303 5.82 1.44 17.55
C ARG A 303 6.64 2.29 18.48
N THR A 304 6.28 3.56 18.64
CA THR A 304 7.01 4.45 19.53
C THR A 304 6.12 4.87 20.70
N TYR A 305 6.75 5.02 21.85
CA TYR A 305 6.12 5.51 23.07
C TYR A 305 7.00 6.63 23.63
N SER A 306 6.41 7.78 23.84
CA SER A 306 7.12 8.94 24.34
C SER A 306 6.33 9.57 25.48
N MET A 307 7.02 10.09 26.46
CA MET A 307 6.45 10.87 27.56
C MET A 307 7.19 12.19 27.66
N GLY A 308 6.47 13.27 27.90
CA GLY A 308 7.06 14.59 28.01
C GLY A 308 6.28 15.49 28.95
N ILE A 309 6.94 16.57 29.35
CA ILE A 309 6.34 17.63 30.15
C ILE A 309 6.58 18.97 29.48
N ASN A 310 5.51 19.76 29.36
CA ASN A 310 5.58 21.15 28.90
C ASN A 310 5.44 22.06 30.13
N LEU A 311 6.39 22.96 30.32
CA LEU A 311 6.38 23.95 31.41
C LEU A 311 6.44 25.35 30.83
N THR A 312 5.64 26.25 31.39
CA THR A 312 5.69 27.71 31.11
C THR A 312 5.88 28.44 32.43
N PHE A 313 6.89 29.30 32.48
CA PHE A 313 7.27 30.07 33.64
C PHE A 313 6.77 31.52 33.56
#